data_f87a2f62817479ff742c80dd4024dc0a
#
_entry.id   f87a2f62817479ff742c80dd4024dc0a
#
_cell.length_a   1.000
_cell.length_b   1.000
_cell.length_c   1.000
_cell.angle_alpha   90.00
_cell.angle_beta   90.00
_cell.angle_gamma   90.00
#
_symmetry.space_group_name_H-M   'P 1'
#
loop_
_entity.id
_entity.type
_entity.pdbx_description
1 polymer ?
#
loop_
_entity_poly.entity_id
_entity_poly.type
_entity_poly.pdbx_seq_one_letter_code
_entity_poly.pdbx_strand_id
1 'polypeptide(L)'
;MMGIVEDTLDKQRPWPKLLAKPSVPMPRLDVVRRSAPIATGTEWTLGTLEKFDHAIAAHARRMGLDTYPIQYEMITASQMLDLCSTVGMPVHYSHWSFGKQLLSQEHGYRKGMTGLAYEIVINTSPAIAYLMETNTLALQVLVMAHAGYGHNAFFKTNYLFRQFTQADAILDYLQFARTFVQECEEQYGWREVESVLDCCHALAPYGVDRYRRPQRLSVKRERARVSERLKFAEKHYNADFAHLHMDEREGTEAENQPAFDPQENLLYFIEKHAPKLQPWQRELVRIVRKVSQYFYPQRLTKVANEGAATFWHYTLLNELYDAGEVDDGFMLEWLGNHGDVVAQPAFDSRYFSGLNPYALGFSIFRDIRRICENPTDEDREWFPSLAGSPWQEGIQFAMTNFKDDSLIEQYLSPKVMRDMRLFMMHDGDDDRDHYHVKAIHNEAGYTKVRQTLAAQYRSEAYIPTLMVARSNDDAERALLLQHRVENGRMLDTQSAETVLGYVKQLWKFDVVLEEIDSDGRRLKIHRT
;
A
#
# COMPACT_ATOMS: atom_id res chain seq x y z
N MET A 1 24.28 9.50 -39.89
CA MET A 1 23.38 10.62 -39.58
C MET A 1 22.28 10.06 -38.69
N MET A 2 22.49 10.17 -37.42
CA MET A 2 21.50 9.73 -36.41
C MET A 2 20.64 10.95 -36.06
N GLY A 3 19.35 10.87 -36.38
CA GLY A 3 18.37 11.85 -35.95
C GLY A 3 17.99 11.57 -34.49
N ILE A 4 18.28 12.53 -33.63
CA ILE A 4 17.83 12.58 -32.25
C ILE A 4 16.36 12.96 -32.33
N VAL A 5 15.50 12.04 -31.92
CA VAL A 5 14.08 12.34 -31.64
C VAL A 5 14.07 13.06 -30.29
N GLU A 6 13.88 14.37 -30.30
CA GLU A 6 13.49 15.15 -29.13
C GLU A 6 12.06 14.77 -28.75
N ASP A 7 11.92 13.91 -27.74
CA ASP A 7 10.67 13.71 -27.03
C ASP A 7 10.41 14.96 -26.20
N THR A 8 9.58 15.85 -26.73
CA THR A 8 9.02 16.98 -25.99
C THR A 8 8.09 16.44 -24.91
N LEU A 9 8.63 16.22 -23.72
CA LEU A 9 7.83 16.06 -22.50
C LEU A 9 6.95 17.29 -22.36
N ASP A 10 5.64 17.06 -22.50
CA ASP A 10 4.59 18.05 -22.38
C ASP A 10 4.69 18.72 -21.00
N LYS A 11 5.09 19.99 -21.01
CA LYS A 11 5.25 20.80 -19.83
C LYS A 11 3.90 20.91 -19.13
N GLN A 12 3.77 20.22 -18.01
CA GLN A 12 2.82 20.48 -16.95
C GLN A 12 1.35 20.54 -17.40
N ARG A 13 0.62 19.45 -17.22
CA ARG A 13 -0.83 19.57 -17.08
C ARG A 13 -1.10 20.51 -15.90
N PRO A 14 -1.82 21.63 -16.11
CA PRO A 14 -2.18 22.50 -15.00
C PRO A 14 -3.01 21.66 -14.00
N TRP A 15 -2.63 21.74 -12.75
CA TRP A 15 -3.43 21.21 -11.64
C TRP A 15 -4.91 21.61 -11.87
N PRO A 16 -5.87 20.71 -11.63
CA PRO A 16 -7.26 21.13 -11.61
C PRO A 16 -7.35 22.32 -10.65
N LYS A 17 -7.85 23.46 -11.15
CA LYS A 17 -8.05 24.65 -10.32
C LYS A 17 -8.79 24.19 -9.08
N LEU A 18 -8.14 24.30 -7.92
CA LEU A 18 -8.75 24.04 -6.63
C LEU A 18 -10.12 24.69 -6.63
N LEU A 19 -11.15 23.88 -6.41
CA LEU A 19 -12.55 24.30 -6.37
C LEU A 19 -12.69 25.53 -5.48
N ALA A 20 -13.52 26.46 -5.90
CA ALA A 20 -13.72 27.79 -5.34
C ALA A 20 -13.61 27.80 -3.80
N LYS A 21 -12.83 28.77 -3.30
CA LYS A 21 -12.61 29.07 -1.89
C LYS A 21 -13.91 28.93 -1.08
N PRO A 22 -13.97 28.06 -0.06
CA PRO A 22 -14.99 28.21 0.94
C PRO A 22 -14.75 29.55 1.65
N SER A 23 -15.72 30.43 1.61
CA SER A 23 -15.70 31.73 2.29
C SER A 23 -15.98 31.56 3.80
N VAL A 24 -15.20 30.73 4.47
CA VAL A 24 -15.22 30.66 5.93
C VAL A 24 -14.04 31.50 6.43
N PRO A 25 -14.26 32.62 7.11
CA PRO A 25 -13.18 33.37 7.71
C PRO A 25 -12.47 32.49 8.74
N MET A 26 -11.18 32.29 8.56
CA MET A 26 -10.32 31.64 9.56
C MET A 26 -10.48 32.38 10.88
N PRO A 27 -10.80 31.70 11.99
CA PRO A 27 -10.76 32.34 13.30
C PRO A 27 -9.34 32.84 13.54
N ARG A 28 -9.19 34.12 13.93
CA ARG A 28 -7.91 34.64 14.42
C ARG A 28 -7.43 33.74 15.54
N LEU A 29 -6.18 33.31 15.49
CA LEU A 29 -5.51 32.63 16.60
C LEU A 29 -5.53 33.59 17.81
N ASP A 30 -6.53 33.43 18.65
CA ASP A 30 -6.51 34.03 19.97
C ASP A 30 -5.35 33.39 20.72
N VAL A 31 -4.55 34.20 21.38
CA VAL A 31 -3.44 33.79 22.26
C VAL A 31 -4.00 32.73 23.19
N VAL A 32 -3.64 31.47 22.93
CA VAL A 32 -4.07 30.33 23.75
C VAL A 32 -3.57 30.57 25.16
N ARG A 33 -4.49 30.80 26.12
CA ARG A 33 -4.14 30.82 27.53
C ARG A 33 -3.54 29.46 27.87
N ARG A 34 -2.28 29.45 28.38
CA ARG A 34 -1.64 28.22 28.82
C ARG A 34 -2.55 27.55 29.87
N SER A 35 -3.07 26.38 29.58
CA SER A 35 -3.80 25.54 30.52
C SER A 35 -2.80 24.91 31.52
N ALA A 36 -3.30 24.41 32.64
CA ALA A 36 -2.47 23.58 33.50
C ALA A 36 -2.28 22.20 32.80
N PRO A 37 -1.14 21.52 33.01
CA PRO A 37 -0.92 20.19 32.45
C PRO A 37 -2.05 19.23 32.85
N ILE A 38 -2.50 18.39 31.91
CA ILE A 38 -3.57 17.38 32.11
C ILE A 38 -3.10 16.37 33.15
N ALA A 39 -1.83 15.97 33.09
CA ALA A 39 -1.16 15.13 34.07
C ALA A 39 0.35 15.42 34.08
N THR A 40 1.03 14.97 35.13
CA THR A 40 2.49 15.06 35.29
C THR A 40 3.05 13.68 35.67
N GLY A 41 4.30 13.42 35.30
CA GLY A 41 4.97 12.14 35.55
C GLY A 41 4.69 11.10 34.47
N THR A 42 5.08 9.86 34.74
CA THR A 42 5.10 8.76 33.76
C THR A 42 3.90 7.81 33.87
N GLU A 43 3.21 7.85 35.00
CA GLU A 43 2.08 6.97 35.30
C GLU A 43 0.77 7.52 34.72
N TRP A 44 -0.12 6.62 34.36
CA TRP A 44 -1.40 6.97 33.78
C TRP A 44 -2.55 6.13 34.32
N THR A 45 -3.77 6.63 34.14
CA THR A 45 -5.03 5.93 34.38
C THR A 45 -5.90 6.04 33.13
N LEU A 46 -6.90 5.19 32.98
CA LEU A 46 -7.85 5.31 31.86
C LEU A 46 -8.48 6.72 31.80
N GLY A 47 -8.88 7.27 32.95
CA GLY A 47 -9.43 8.63 33.01
C GLY A 47 -8.42 9.73 32.63
N THR A 48 -7.11 9.48 32.80
CA THR A 48 -6.06 10.37 32.30
C THR A 48 -5.96 10.29 30.80
N LEU A 49 -5.97 9.08 30.23
CA LEU A 49 -5.92 8.87 28.78
C LEU A 49 -7.16 9.44 28.07
N GLU A 50 -8.35 9.32 28.65
CA GLU A 50 -9.57 9.96 28.13
C GLU A 50 -9.46 11.48 28.03
N LYS A 51 -8.84 12.15 29.02
CA LYS A 51 -8.61 13.59 28.97
C LYS A 51 -7.64 13.95 27.84
N PHE A 52 -6.57 13.16 27.64
CA PHE A 52 -5.65 13.35 26.53
C PHE A 52 -6.32 13.12 25.17
N ASP A 53 -7.16 12.09 25.05
CA ASP A 53 -7.93 11.84 23.82
C ASP A 53 -8.82 13.03 23.47
N HIS A 54 -9.54 13.58 24.46
CA HIS A 54 -10.36 14.77 24.26
C HIS A 54 -9.54 15.99 23.83
N ALA A 55 -8.36 16.20 24.40
CA ALA A 55 -7.47 17.31 24.04
C ALA A 55 -6.94 17.11 22.60
N ILE A 56 -6.41 15.94 22.28
CA ILE A 56 -5.93 15.61 20.92
C ILE A 56 -7.07 15.78 19.91
N ALA A 57 -8.28 15.29 20.20
CA ALA A 57 -9.45 15.44 19.34
C ALA A 57 -9.81 16.90 19.09
N ALA A 58 -9.66 17.77 20.10
CA ALA A 58 -9.93 19.20 19.95
C ALA A 58 -8.91 19.86 19.01
N HIS A 59 -7.61 19.56 19.16
CA HIS A 59 -6.56 20.06 18.28
C HIS A 59 -6.70 19.51 16.86
N ALA A 60 -6.93 18.21 16.70
CA ALA A 60 -7.10 17.55 15.40
C ALA A 60 -8.27 18.15 14.60
N ARG A 61 -9.42 18.39 15.26
CA ARG A 61 -10.59 19.04 14.63
C ARG A 61 -10.30 20.47 14.19
N ARG A 62 -9.57 21.25 14.99
CA ARG A 62 -9.15 22.61 14.61
C ARG A 62 -8.29 22.63 13.35
N MET A 63 -7.47 21.59 13.16
CA MET A 63 -6.60 21.44 11.98
C MET A 63 -7.32 20.79 10.78
N GLY A 64 -8.59 20.44 10.92
CA GLY A 64 -9.38 19.82 9.85
C GLY A 64 -9.10 18.35 9.61
N LEU A 65 -8.54 17.65 10.61
CA LEU A 65 -8.27 16.21 10.50
C LEU A 65 -9.57 15.42 10.60
N ASP A 66 -9.85 14.60 9.60
CA ASP A 66 -11.06 13.78 9.50
C ASP A 66 -10.75 12.32 9.81
N THR A 67 -11.34 11.80 10.91
CA THR A 67 -11.09 10.45 11.44
C THR A 67 -12.40 9.66 11.59
N TYR A 68 -12.31 8.32 11.57
CA TYR A 68 -13.37 7.48 12.14
C TYR A 68 -13.45 7.67 13.65
N PRO A 69 -14.58 7.36 14.29
CA PRO A 69 -14.61 7.13 15.75
C PRO A 69 -13.52 6.12 16.12
N ILE A 70 -12.89 6.29 17.27
CA ILE A 70 -11.81 5.40 17.72
C ILE A 70 -12.21 4.65 18.98
N GLN A 71 -11.75 3.40 19.07
CA GLN A 71 -11.82 2.54 20.24
C GLN A 71 -10.39 2.13 20.61
N TYR A 72 -10.00 2.39 21.85
CA TYR A 72 -8.71 1.98 22.39
C TYR A 72 -8.86 0.71 23.20
N GLU A 73 -7.99 -0.27 22.94
CA GLU A 73 -7.93 -1.54 23.66
C GLU A 73 -6.56 -1.67 24.34
N MET A 74 -6.58 -1.82 25.67
CA MET A 74 -5.35 -2.03 26.45
C MET A 74 -4.98 -3.50 26.43
N ILE A 75 -3.76 -3.82 26.01
CA ILE A 75 -3.29 -5.20 25.83
C ILE A 75 -1.90 -5.43 26.43
N THR A 76 -1.65 -6.69 26.77
CA THR A 76 -0.33 -7.16 27.22
C THR A 76 0.62 -7.36 26.04
N ALA A 77 1.92 -7.46 26.33
CA ALA A 77 2.94 -7.77 25.33
C ALA A 77 2.68 -9.13 24.60
N SER A 78 2.15 -10.12 25.32
CA SER A 78 1.79 -11.41 24.71
C SER A 78 0.63 -11.29 23.73
N GLN A 79 -0.39 -10.52 24.06
CA GLN A 79 -1.52 -10.25 23.16
C GLN A 79 -1.09 -9.42 21.96
N MET A 80 -0.13 -8.49 22.12
CA MET A 80 0.44 -7.73 21.00
C MET A 80 1.15 -8.65 20.01
N LEU A 81 1.94 -9.62 20.49
CA LEU A 81 2.59 -10.62 19.63
C LEU A 81 1.57 -11.49 18.87
N ASP A 82 0.50 -11.91 19.55
CA ASP A 82 -0.57 -12.69 18.93
C ASP A 82 -1.28 -11.89 17.83
N LEU A 83 -1.64 -10.63 18.09
CA LEU A 83 -2.23 -9.74 17.08
C LEU A 83 -1.29 -9.48 15.89
N CYS A 84 0.02 -9.32 16.13
CA CYS A 84 0.99 -9.19 15.03
C CYS A 84 0.96 -10.40 14.09
N SER A 85 0.69 -11.61 14.60
CA SER A 85 0.63 -12.83 13.80
C SER A 85 -0.55 -12.86 12.83
N THR A 86 -1.65 -12.20 13.18
CA THR A 86 -2.88 -12.07 12.38
C THR A 86 -2.99 -10.72 11.67
N VAL A 87 -1.85 -10.02 11.49
CA VAL A 87 -1.80 -8.68 10.88
C VAL A 87 -2.71 -7.68 11.61
N GLY A 88 -2.79 -7.80 12.93
CA GLY A 88 -3.60 -6.93 13.79
C GLY A 88 -5.08 -7.29 13.91
N MET A 89 -5.59 -8.27 13.16
CA MET A 89 -7.01 -8.59 13.20
C MET A 89 -7.40 -9.38 14.45
N PRO A 90 -8.41 -8.92 15.21
CA PRO A 90 -8.86 -9.62 16.44
C PRO A 90 -9.59 -10.92 16.14
N VAL A 91 -10.07 -11.08 14.92
CA VAL A 91 -10.75 -12.28 14.42
C VAL A 91 -10.13 -12.68 13.08
N HIS A 92 -9.77 -13.95 12.96
CA HIS A 92 -9.27 -14.52 11.71
C HIS A 92 -9.62 -16.01 11.64
N TYR A 93 -9.69 -16.60 10.44
CA TYR A 93 -9.78 -18.06 10.27
C TYR A 93 -8.43 -18.70 10.58
N SER A 94 -8.43 -20.00 10.93
CA SER A 94 -7.21 -20.73 11.26
C SER A 94 -6.41 -21.04 10.00
N HIS A 95 -5.10 -20.83 10.07
CA HIS A 95 -4.13 -21.28 9.06
C HIS A 95 -2.75 -21.39 9.69
N TRP A 96 -1.98 -22.43 9.35
CA TRP A 96 -0.67 -22.70 9.95
C TRP A 96 0.34 -21.55 9.81
N SER A 97 0.22 -20.76 8.74
CA SER A 97 1.14 -19.63 8.49
C SER A 97 1.08 -18.57 9.58
N PHE A 98 -0.07 -18.38 10.22
CA PHE A 98 -0.23 -17.43 11.33
C PHE A 98 0.54 -17.92 12.56
N GLY A 99 0.43 -19.23 12.90
CA GLY A 99 1.20 -19.83 13.99
C GLY A 99 2.72 -19.77 13.73
N LYS A 100 3.17 -20.04 12.49
CA LYS A 100 4.57 -19.87 12.11
C LYS A 100 5.06 -18.45 12.27
N GLN A 101 4.24 -17.46 11.89
CA GLN A 101 4.57 -16.05 12.05
C GLN A 101 4.68 -15.68 13.53
N LEU A 102 3.74 -16.13 14.37
CA LEU A 102 3.77 -15.93 15.83
C LEU A 102 5.08 -16.44 16.43
N LEU A 103 5.45 -17.69 16.15
CA LEU A 103 6.68 -18.31 16.65
C LEU A 103 7.93 -17.54 16.18
N SER A 104 7.95 -17.07 14.96
CA SER A 104 9.06 -16.28 14.41
C SER A 104 9.20 -14.93 15.13
N GLN A 105 8.10 -14.25 15.38
CA GLN A 105 8.08 -12.96 16.07
C GLN A 105 8.45 -13.11 17.55
N GLU A 106 7.89 -14.10 18.23
CA GLU A 106 8.22 -14.40 19.63
C GLU A 106 9.71 -14.73 19.80
N HIS A 107 10.26 -15.52 18.87
CA HIS A 107 11.68 -15.85 18.87
C HIS A 107 12.56 -14.62 18.66
N GLY A 108 12.22 -13.75 17.69
CA GLY A 108 12.92 -12.50 17.44
C GLY A 108 12.87 -11.56 18.65
N TYR A 109 11.71 -11.42 19.27
CA TYR A 109 11.51 -10.61 20.47
C TYR A 109 12.32 -11.13 21.66
N ARG A 110 12.21 -12.42 21.99
CA ARG A 110 12.98 -13.05 23.09
C ARG A 110 14.49 -12.94 22.93
N LYS A 111 14.99 -12.90 21.69
CA LYS A 111 16.41 -12.70 21.39
C LYS A 111 16.84 -11.25 21.32
N GLY A 112 15.93 -10.30 21.50
CA GLY A 112 16.21 -8.87 21.33
C GLY A 112 16.61 -8.47 19.90
N MET A 113 16.26 -9.32 18.91
CA MET A 113 16.54 -9.04 17.49
C MET A 113 15.51 -8.10 16.87
N THR A 114 14.29 -8.10 17.41
CA THR A 114 13.19 -7.23 17.00
C THR A 114 12.56 -6.59 18.23
N GLY A 115 12.26 -5.29 18.17
CA GLY A 115 11.42 -4.62 19.17
C GLY A 115 9.98 -5.10 19.07
N LEU A 116 9.21 -4.92 20.14
CA LEU A 116 7.77 -5.08 20.09
C LEU A 116 7.18 -3.85 19.40
N ALA A 117 6.14 -4.04 18.58
CA ALA A 117 5.33 -2.92 18.12
C ALA A 117 4.68 -2.25 19.33
N TYR A 118 4.80 -0.94 19.43
CA TYR A 118 4.17 -0.18 20.53
C TYR A 118 2.67 0.02 20.30
N GLU A 119 2.22 -0.24 19.06
CA GLU A 119 0.85 -0.02 18.59
C GLU A 119 0.48 -0.96 17.46
N ILE A 120 -0.80 -1.26 17.37
CA ILE A 120 -1.46 -1.78 16.17
C ILE A 120 -2.76 -0.99 16.01
N VAL A 121 -3.04 -0.53 14.81
CA VAL A 121 -4.32 0.12 14.48
C VAL A 121 -4.97 -0.56 13.29
N ILE A 122 -6.27 -0.79 13.39
CA ILE A 122 -7.04 -1.47 12.36
C ILE A 122 -7.96 -0.48 11.66
N ASN A 123 -7.98 -0.51 10.33
CA ASN A 123 -8.89 0.26 9.50
C ASN A 123 -10.32 -0.30 9.59
N THR A 124 -10.97 -0.05 10.71
CA THR A 124 -12.37 -0.37 10.97
C THR A 124 -13.16 0.90 11.28
N SER A 125 -14.48 0.82 11.38
CA SER A 125 -15.32 1.92 11.83
C SER A 125 -16.30 1.42 12.91
N PRO A 126 -16.03 1.72 14.20
CA PRO A 126 -14.93 2.52 14.75
C PRO A 126 -13.55 1.92 14.46
N ALA A 127 -12.51 2.76 14.30
CA ALA A 127 -11.14 2.29 14.21
C ALA A 127 -10.71 1.71 15.58
N ILE A 128 -9.98 0.59 15.57
CA ILE A 128 -9.51 -0.04 16.81
C ILE A 128 -8.01 0.16 16.90
N ALA A 129 -7.54 0.75 18.00
CA ALA A 129 -6.12 0.91 18.28
C ALA A 129 -5.76 0.15 19.56
N TYR A 130 -4.76 -0.73 19.46
CA TYR A 130 -4.23 -1.49 20.58
C TYR A 130 -3.06 -0.76 21.21
N LEU A 131 -3.13 -0.56 22.52
CA LEU A 131 -2.14 0.12 23.33
C LEU A 131 -1.53 -0.86 24.32
N MET A 132 -0.20 -0.89 24.45
CA MET A 132 0.43 -1.76 25.44
C MET A 132 0.30 -1.17 26.85
N GLU A 133 -0.11 -2.00 27.81
CA GLU A 133 -0.25 -1.61 29.22
C GLU A 133 1.07 -1.13 29.87
N THR A 134 2.22 -1.54 29.31
CA THR A 134 3.55 -1.20 29.84
C THR A 134 4.11 0.13 29.31
N ASN A 135 3.43 0.81 28.38
CA ASN A 135 3.85 2.11 27.89
C ASN A 135 3.76 3.17 29.00
N THR A 136 4.70 4.09 29.02
CA THR A 136 4.63 5.30 29.85
C THR A 136 3.52 6.24 29.37
N LEU A 137 3.15 7.24 30.17
CA LEU A 137 2.16 8.23 29.79
C LEU A 137 2.51 8.93 28.46
N ALA A 138 3.73 9.40 28.30
CA ALA A 138 4.15 10.09 27.08
C ALA A 138 4.09 9.17 25.86
N LEU A 139 4.46 7.90 26.01
CA LEU A 139 4.38 6.92 24.92
C LEU A 139 2.93 6.54 24.61
N GLN A 140 2.05 6.41 25.61
CA GLN A 140 0.62 6.19 25.39
C GLN A 140 -0.01 7.32 24.56
N VAL A 141 0.24 8.57 24.97
CA VAL A 141 -0.31 9.76 24.29
C VAL A 141 0.28 9.89 22.86
N LEU A 142 1.58 9.57 22.68
CA LEU A 142 2.18 9.50 21.35
C LEU A 142 1.45 8.49 20.47
N VAL A 143 1.26 7.27 20.98
CA VAL A 143 0.57 6.20 20.24
C VAL A 143 -0.89 6.57 19.95
N MET A 144 -1.59 7.18 20.89
CA MET A 144 -2.94 7.68 20.66
C MET A 144 -2.98 8.71 19.52
N ALA A 145 -2.06 9.68 19.50
CA ALA A 145 -1.98 10.65 18.42
C ALA A 145 -1.57 10.02 17.08
N HIS A 146 -0.64 9.06 17.09
CA HIS A 146 -0.15 8.38 15.89
C HIS A 146 -1.21 7.45 15.30
N ALA A 147 -1.68 6.49 16.08
CA ALA A 147 -2.67 5.50 15.65
C ALA A 147 -4.08 6.08 15.55
N GLY A 148 -4.55 6.72 16.64
CA GLY A 148 -5.92 7.19 16.76
C GLY A 148 -6.28 8.34 15.83
N TYR A 149 -5.31 9.18 15.52
CA TYR A 149 -5.53 10.36 14.67
C TYR A 149 -4.75 10.29 13.37
N GLY A 150 -3.46 9.97 13.39
CA GLY A 150 -2.63 9.94 12.20
C GLY A 150 -3.03 8.85 11.21
N HIS A 151 -2.88 7.59 11.59
CA HIS A 151 -3.28 6.45 10.74
C HIS A 151 -4.77 6.43 10.46
N ASN A 152 -5.61 6.69 11.45
CA ASN A 152 -7.05 6.72 11.30
C ASN A 152 -7.50 7.73 10.23
N ALA A 153 -6.96 8.95 10.26
CA ALA A 153 -7.25 9.96 9.25
C ALA A 153 -6.77 9.53 7.85
N PHE A 154 -5.60 8.92 7.77
CA PHE A 154 -5.09 8.38 6.51
C PHE A 154 -6.00 7.29 5.95
N PHE A 155 -6.41 6.33 6.77
CA PHE A 155 -7.33 5.25 6.36
C PHE A 155 -8.66 5.81 5.84
N LYS A 156 -9.22 6.79 6.54
CA LYS A 156 -10.51 7.37 6.17
C LYS A 156 -10.46 8.18 4.88
N THR A 157 -9.37 8.90 4.64
CA THR A 157 -9.30 9.90 3.57
C THR A 157 -8.58 9.42 2.32
N ASN A 158 -7.58 8.53 2.43
CA ASN A 158 -6.80 8.08 1.28
C ASN A 158 -7.65 7.33 0.26
N TYR A 159 -7.46 7.64 -1.03
CA TYR A 159 -8.26 7.11 -2.14
C TYR A 159 -8.19 5.58 -2.27
N LEU A 160 -7.04 4.94 -1.94
CA LEU A 160 -6.90 3.49 -2.04
C LEU A 160 -7.74 2.77 -0.97
N PHE A 161 -7.69 3.27 0.28
CA PHE A 161 -8.51 2.71 1.35
C PHE A 161 -10.00 2.89 1.06
N ARG A 162 -10.43 4.07 0.63
CA ARG A 162 -11.81 4.32 0.22
C ARG A 162 -12.28 3.46 -0.95
N GLN A 163 -11.36 3.10 -1.84
CA GLN A 163 -11.69 2.31 -3.02
C GLN A 163 -11.74 0.80 -2.73
N PHE A 164 -10.84 0.29 -1.91
CA PHE A 164 -10.57 -1.13 -1.78
C PHE A 164 -10.90 -1.73 -0.42
N THR A 165 -11.18 -0.92 0.60
CA THR A 165 -11.54 -1.41 1.93
C THR A 165 -12.98 -1.07 2.28
N GLN A 166 -13.57 -1.88 3.18
CA GLN A 166 -14.88 -1.64 3.79
C GLN A 166 -14.67 -1.71 5.30
N ALA A 167 -14.34 -0.55 5.88
CA ALA A 167 -13.95 -0.44 7.28
C ALA A 167 -15.06 -0.86 8.27
N ASP A 168 -16.30 -0.65 7.88
CA ASP A 168 -17.51 -0.98 8.65
C ASP A 168 -17.92 -2.47 8.59
N ALA A 169 -17.40 -3.23 7.62
CA ALA A 169 -17.86 -4.59 7.36
C ALA A 169 -16.78 -5.68 7.52
N ILE A 170 -15.51 -5.31 7.70
CA ILE A 170 -14.41 -6.28 7.66
C ILE A 170 -14.45 -7.27 8.83
N LEU A 171 -14.79 -6.84 10.03
CA LEU A 171 -14.82 -7.72 11.21
C LEU A 171 -15.93 -8.76 11.09
N ASP A 172 -17.12 -8.35 10.65
CA ASP A 172 -18.23 -9.28 10.40
C ASP A 172 -17.88 -10.28 9.32
N TYR A 173 -17.17 -9.80 8.27
CA TYR A 173 -16.72 -10.67 7.19
C TYR A 173 -15.67 -11.68 7.68
N LEU A 174 -14.74 -11.29 8.54
CA LEU A 174 -13.76 -12.21 9.13
C LEU A 174 -14.39 -13.21 10.09
N GLN A 175 -15.41 -12.80 10.85
CA GLN A 175 -16.19 -13.72 11.66
C GLN A 175 -16.92 -14.76 10.81
N PHE A 176 -17.56 -14.33 9.73
CA PHE A 176 -18.14 -15.24 8.75
C PHE A 176 -17.08 -16.21 8.19
N ALA A 177 -15.92 -15.67 7.76
CA ALA A 177 -14.84 -16.47 7.20
C ALA A 177 -14.34 -17.55 8.17
N ARG A 178 -14.17 -17.19 9.45
CA ARG A 178 -13.78 -18.11 10.52
C ARG A 178 -14.79 -19.25 10.68
N THR A 179 -16.06 -18.92 10.81
CA THR A 179 -17.15 -19.92 10.95
C THR A 179 -17.21 -20.83 9.73
N PHE A 180 -17.16 -20.26 8.53
CA PHE A 180 -17.22 -21.03 7.29
C PHE A 180 -16.04 -22.00 7.11
N VAL A 181 -14.81 -21.56 7.46
CA VAL A 181 -13.63 -22.44 7.40
C VAL A 181 -13.79 -23.60 8.37
N GLN A 182 -14.26 -23.35 9.63
CA GLN A 182 -14.50 -24.40 10.62
C GLN A 182 -15.55 -25.41 10.14
N GLU A 183 -16.66 -24.95 9.60
CA GLU A 183 -17.71 -25.84 9.02
C GLU A 183 -17.15 -26.68 7.86
N CYS A 184 -16.30 -26.11 7.02
CA CYS A 184 -15.63 -26.86 5.95
C CYS A 184 -14.66 -27.91 6.52
N GLU A 185 -13.89 -27.59 7.56
CA GLU A 185 -12.97 -28.53 8.22
C GLU A 185 -13.73 -29.73 8.83
N GLU A 186 -14.88 -29.47 9.46
CA GLU A 186 -15.75 -30.51 10.00
C GLU A 186 -16.37 -31.40 8.92
N GLN A 187 -16.79 -30.81 7.79
CA GLN A 187 -17.51 -31.50 6.73
C GLN A 187 -16.58 -32.24 5.74
N TYR A 188 -15.45 -31.62 5.38
CA TYR A 188 -14.57 -32.12 4.31
C TYR A 188 -13.21 -32.61 4.84
N GLY A 189 -12.90 -32.35 6.10
CA GLY A 189 -11.63 -32.65 6.72
C GLY A 189 -10.61 -31.51 6.61
N TRP A 190 -9.86 -31.28 7.69
CA TRP A 190 -8.90 -30.16 7.80
C TRP A 190 -7.81 -30.16 6.71
N ARG A 191 -7.32 -31.34 6.29
CA ARG A 191 -6.28 -31.45 5.24
C ARG A 191 -6.72 -30.94 3.89
N GLU A 192 -7.97 -31.24 3.51
CA GLU A 192 -8.53 -30.79 2.23
C GLU A 192 -8.74 -29.27 2.23
N VAL A 193 -9.23 -28.72 3.35
CA VAL A 193 -9.44 -27.28 3.51
C VAL A 193 -8.11 -26.55 3.50
N GLU A 194 -7.12 -27.02 4.29
CA GLU A 194 -5.78 -26.42 4.37
C GLU A 194 -5.07 -26.44 3.02
N SER A 195 -5.16 -27.55 2.27
CA SER A 195 -4.59 -27.64 0.92
C SER A 195 -5.13 -26.57 -0.05
N VAL A 196 -6.40 -26.22 0.06
CA VAL A 196 -6.99 -25.13 -0.74
C VAL A 196 -6.53 -23.77 -0.23
N LEU A 197 -6.52 -23.57 1.09
CA LEU A 197 -6.05 -22.32 1.70
C LEU A 197 -4.58 -22.05 1.40
N ASP A 198 -3.70 -23.07 1.45
CA ASP A 198 -2.30 -22.96 1.09
C ASP A 198 -2.11 -22.40 -0.32
N CYS A 199 -2.84 -22.96 -1.30
CA CYS A 199 -2.80 -22.45 -2.66
C CYS A 199 -3.28 -20.99 -2.74
N CYS A 200 -4.38 -20.68 -2.04
CA CYS A 200 -4.93 -19.33 -2.05
C CYS A 200 -3.99 -18.32 -1.40
N HIS A 201 -3.35 -18.68 -0.27
CA HIS A 201 -2.37 -17.82 0.41
C HIS A 201 -1.12 -17.59 -0.43
N ALA A 202 -0.60 -18.64 -1.10
CA ALA A 202 0.53 -18.52 -2.02
C ALA A 202 0.21 -17.60 -3.20
N LEU A 203 -1.04 -17.59 -3.67
CA LEU A 203 -1.51 -16.77 -4.79
C LEU A 203 -2.15 -15.43 -4.36
N ALA A 204 -2.21 -15.12 -3.07
CA ALA A 204 -2.82 -13.90 -2.54
C ALA A 204 -2.29 -12.60 -3.17
N PRO A 205 -0.97 -12.45 -3.48
CA PRO A 205 -0.46 -11.27 -4.18
C PRO A 205 -1.06 -11.04 -5.57
N TYR A 206 -1.51 -12.09 -6.21
CA TYR A 206 -2.15 -12.08 -7.54
C TYR A 206 -3.69 -12.09 -7.45
N GLY A 207 -4.24 -12.03 -6.24
CA GLY A 207 -5.67 -12.09 -5.93
C GLY A 207 -6.32 -10.73 -5.71
N VAL A 208 -5.65 -9.63 -6.06
CA VAL A 208 -6.15 -8.27 -5.79
C VAL A 208 -6.50 -7.53 -7.07
N ASP A 209 -7.52 -6.68 -7.01
CA ASP A 209 -7.83 -5.73 -8.07
C ASP A 209 -6.93 -4.50 -7.88
N ARG A 210 -6.09 -4.19 -8.87
CA ARG A 210 -5.17 -3.03 -8.85
C ARG A 210 -5.88 -1.73 -9.24
N TYR A 211 -6.95 -1.83 -10.00
CA TYR A 211 -7.74 -0.72 -10.49
C TYR A 211 -9.20 -0.90 -10.14
N ARG A 212 -9.92 0.21 -9.93
CA ARG A 212 -11.37 0.17 -9.74
C ARG A 212 -12.03 -0.35 -11.01
N ARG A 213 -12.65 -1.51 -10.90
CA ARG A 213 -13.47 -2.04 -12.00
C ARG A 213 -14.90 -1.53 -11.88
N PRO A 214 -15.57 -1.29 -13.01
CA PRO A 214 -17.02 -1.09 -12.99
C PRO A 214 -17.70 -2.35 -12.41
N GLN A 215 -18.97 -2.22 -12.06
CA GLN A 215 -19.75 -3.30 -11.44
C GLN A 215 -19.51 -4.64 -12.14
N ARG A 216 -19.12 -5.65 -11.35
CA ARG A 216 -18.79 -6.98 -11.89
C ARG A 216 -20.01 -7.60 -12.55
N LEU A 217 -19.85 -7.95 -13.81
CA LEU A 217 -20.89 -8.61 -14.59
C LEU A 217 -20.91 -10.11 -14.27
N SER A 218 -22.04 -10.76 -14.50
CA SER A 218 -22.06 -12.23 -14.53
C SER A 218 -21.22 -12.75 -15.70
N VAL A 219 -20.67 -13.96 -15.59
CA VAL A 219 -19.86 -14.60 -16.65
C VAL A 219 -20.54 -14.52 -18.02
N LYS A 220 -21.85 -14.75 -18.07
CA LYS A 220 -22.64 -14.66 -19.30
C LYS A 220 -22.64 -13.23 -19.89
N ARG A 221 -22.78 -12.21 -19.05
CA ARG A 221 -22.75 -10.81 -19.49
C ARG A 221 -21.36 -10.36 -19.88
N GLU A 222 -20.31 -10.84 -19.19
CA GLU A 222 -18.92 -10.57 -19.58
C GLU A 222 -18.61 -11.14 -20.97
N ARG A 223 -18.97 -12.41 -21.23
CA ARG A 223 -18.80 -13.04 -22.55
C ARG A 223 -19.59 -12.29 -23.64
N ALA A 224 -20.82 -11.89 -23.36
CA ALA A 224 -21.63 -11.11 -24.32
C ALA A 224 -20.97 -9.77 -24.65
N ARG A 225 -20.47 -9.04 -23.62
CA ARG A 225 -19.80 -7.75 -23.80
C ARG A 225 -18.50 -7.87 -24.61
N VAL A 226 -17.70 -8.91 -24.35
CA VAL A 226 -16.48 -9.19 -25.13
C VAL A 226 -16.84 -9.47 -26.59
N SER A 227 -17.84 -10.33 -26.83
CA SER A 227 -18.32 -10.63 -28.19
C SER A 227 -18.82 -9.39 -28.93
N GLU A 228 -19.55 -8.49 -28.25
CA GLU A 228 -20.00 -7.22 -28.85
C GLU A 228 -18.83 -6.30 -29.19
N ARG A 229 -17.83 -6.19 -28.31
CA ARG A 229 -16.64 -5.37 -28.58
C ARG A 229 -15.82 -5.90 -29.75
N LEU A 230 -15.65 -7.22 -29.84
CA LEU A 230 -14.96 -7.86 -30.97
C LEU A 230 -15.68 -7.59 -32.28
N LYS A 231 -17.02 -7.76 -32.33
CA LYS A 231 -17.82 -7.44 -33.51
C LYS A 231 -17.75 -5.95 -33.88
N PHE A 232 -17.71 -5.07 -32.88
CA PHE A 232 -17.57 -3.64 -33.10
C PHE A 232 -16.17 -3.31 -33.67
N ALA A 233 -15.11 -3.86 -33.08
CA ALA A 233 -13.75 -3.68 -33.57
C ALA A 233 -13.56 -4.21 -34.99
N GLU A 234 -14.06 -5.41 -35.29
CA GLU A 234 -14.05 -6.02 -36.62
C GLU A 234 -14.77 -5.14 -37.67
N LYS A 235 -15.94 -4.62 -37.32
CA LYS A 235 -16.72 -3.74 -38.19
C LYS A 235 -16.00 -2.42 -38.48
N HIS A 236 -15.34 -1.82 -37.49
CA HIS A 236 -14.64 -0.52 -37.66
C HIS A 236 -13.25 -0.70 -38.27
N TYR A 237 -12.54 -1.75 -37.89
CA TYR A 237 -11.24 -2.07 -38.50
C TYR A 237 -11.37 -2.33 -40.01
N ASN A 238 -12.38 -3.09 -40.40
CA ASN A 238 -12.66 -3.38 -41.81
C ASN A 238 -13.16 -2.13 -42.59
N ALA A 239 -13.76 -1.15 -41.93
CA ALA A 239 -14.23 0.07 -42.57
C ALA A 239 -13.09 1.08 -42.82
N ASP A 240 -12.15 1.21 -41.88
CA ASP A 240 -11.10 2.22 -41.92
C ASP A 240 -9.81 1.77 -42.67
N PHE A 241 -9.58 0.46 -42.78
CA PHE A 241 -8.37 -0.13 -43.35
C PHE A 241 -8.57 -1.04 -44.56
N ALA A 242 -9.81 -1.15 -45.06
CA ALA A 242 -10.17 -2.02 -46.19
C ALA A 242 -9.37 -1.71 -47.51
N HIS A 243 -8.69 -0.57 -47.57
CA HIS A 243 -7.89 -0.17 -48.74
C HIS A 243 -6.38 -0.42 -48.63
N LEU A 244 -5.87 -0.88 -47.47
CA LEU A 244 -4.42 -0.96 -47.22
C LEU A 244 -3.84 -2.38 -47.14
N HIS A 245 -4.63 -3.42 -46.84
CA HIS A 245 -4.15 -4.79 -46.75
C HIS A 245 -5.19 -5.80 -47.25
N MET A 246 -5.28 -5.98 -48.54
CA MET A 246 -5.76 -7.22 -49.16
C MET A 246 -4.53 -8.07 -49.47
N ASP A 247 -3.97 -8.74 -48.47
CA ASP A 247 -3.30 -10.03 -48.63
C ASP A 247 -2.89 -10.59 -47.26
N GLU A 248 -3.22 -11.87 -47.06
CA GLU A 248 -2.65 -12.81 -46.07
C GLU A 248 -3.07 -12.71 -44.62
N ARG A 249 -4.39 -12.64 -44.29
CA ARG A 249 -4.89 -13.10 -42.99
C ARG A 249 -6.23 -13.81 -43.09
N GLU A 250 -6.34 -14.75 -43.99
CA GLU A 250 -7.45 -15.70 -43.96
C GLU A 250 -7.10 -16.88 -43.05
N GLY A 251 -7.84 -17.05 -41.98
CA GLY A 251 -8.11 -18.38 -41.44
C GLY A 251 -7.60 -18.72 -40.03
N THR A 252 -6.86 -17.88 -39.28
CA THR A 252 -6.32 -18.35 -37.99
C THR A 252 -6.55 -17.44 -36.78
N GLU A 253 -7.02 -16.21 -36.93
CA GLU A 253 -7.19 -15.29 -35.79
C GLU A 253 -8.55 -15.37 -35.09
N ALA A 254 -9.62 -15.83 -35.75
CA ALA A 254 -10.94 -15.90 -35.14
C ALA A 254 -11.08 -17.06 -34.13
N GLU A 255 -10.33 -18.16 -34.30
CA GLU A 255 -10.32 -19.29 -33.36
C GLU A 255 -9.47 -19.06 -32.13
N ASN A 256 -8.56 -18.07 -32.13
CA ASN A 256 -7.62 -17.80 -31.05
C ASN A 256 -7.97 -16.58 -30.17
N GLN A 257 -9.14 -15.98 -30.32
CA GLN A 257 -9.52 -14.85 -29.49
C GLN A 257 -9.94 -15.30 -28.10
N PRO A 258 -9.47 -14.63 -27.02
CA PRO A 258 -9.83 -15.00 -25.66
C PRO A 258 -11.34 -14.85 -25.45
N ALA A 259 -11.97 -15.84 -24.84
CA ALA A 259 -13.40 -15.81 -24.50
C ALA A 259 -13.76 -14.75 -23.45
N PHE A 260 -12.77 -14.02 -22.93
CA PHE A 260 -12.92 -12.97 -21.92
C PHE A 260 -11.77 -11.95 -22.05
N ASP A 261 -11.97 -10.76 -21.47
CA ASP A 261 -10.90 -9.75 -21.33
C ASP A 261 -9.76 -10.30 -20.45
N PRO A 262 -8.49 -10.01 -20.76
CA PRO A 262 -7.37 -10.38 -19.91
C PRO A 262 -7.60 -9.98 -18.45
N GLN A 263 -7.33 -10.88 -17.51
CA GLN A 263 -7.58 -10.67 -16.09
C GLN A 263 -6.28 -10.67 -15.31
N GLU A 264 -6.04 -9.59 -14.55
CA GLU A 264 -4.90 -9.50 -13.62
C GLU A 264 -5.18 -10.17 -12.28
N ASN A 265 -6.45 -10.19 -11.85
CA ASN A 265 -6.82 -10.83 -10.59
C ASN A 265 -7.02 -12.34 -10.81
N LEU A 266 -5.94 -13.10 -10.60
CA LEU A 266 -5.89 -14.53 -10.82
C LEU A 266 -6.87 -15.30 -9.91
N LEU A 267 -6.94 -14.96 -8.62
CA LEU A 267 -7.88 -15.64 -7.71
C LEU A 267 -9.34 -15.35 -8.09
N TYR A 268 -9.66 -14.14 -8.55
CA TYR A 268 -11.00 -13.85 -9.07
C TYR A 268 -11.32 -14.69 -10.29
N PHE A 269 -10.36 -14.83 -11.21
CA PHE A 269 -10.55 -15.65 -12.38
C PHE A 269 -10.78 -17.12 -12.01
N ILE A 270 -9.96 -17.69 -11.13
CA ILE A 270 -10.09 -19.06 -10.63
C ILE A 270 -11.45 -19.25 -9.93
N GLU A 271 -11.84 -18.33 -9.03
CA GLU A 271 -13.15 -18.35 -8.35
C GLU A 271 -14.31 -18.49 -9.34
N LYS A 272 -14.27 -17.79 -10.48
CA LYS A 272 -15.35 -17.72 -11.45
C LYS A 272 -15.32 -18.85 -12.49
N HIS A 273 -14.13 -19.22 -12.94
CA HIS A 273 -13.98 -20.02 -14.16
C HIS A 273 -13.38 -21.41 -13.93
N ALA A 274 -12.76 -21.71 -12.76
CA ALA A 274 -12.16 -23.03 -12.55
C ALA A 274 -13.21 -24.14 -12.69
N PRO A 275 -13.02 -25.12 -13.63
CA PRO A 275 -14.13 -26.00 -14.04
C PRO A 275 -14.49 -27.05 -13.00
N LYS A 276 -13.54 -27.44 -12.12
CA LYS A 276 -13.71 -28.54 -11.16
C LYS A 276 -13.77 -28.11 -9.69
N LEU A 277 -13.65 -26.80 -9.38
CA LEU A 277 -13.78 -26.34 -7.99
C LEU A 277 -15.20 -26.54 -7.48
N GLN A 278 -15.31 -27.14 -6.31
CA GLN A 278 -16.55 -27.28 -5.59
C GLN A 278 -17.04 -25.94 -5.02
N PRO A 279 -18.33 -25.76 -4.70
CA PRO A 279 -18.86 -24.51 -4.16
C PRO A 279 -18.11 -24.01 -2.91
N TRP A 280 -17.82 -24.91 -1.97
CA TRP A 280 -17.08 -24.56 -0.74
C TRP A 280 -15.64 -24.11 -1.02
N GLN A 281 -14.95 -24.74 -1.98
CA GLN A 281 -13.60 -24.34 -2.39
C GLN A 281 -13.61 -22.94 -3.02
N ARG A 282 -14.62 -22.62 -3.83
CA ARG A 282 -14.79 -21.29 -4.43
C ARG A 282 -14.99 -20.22 -3.35
N GLU A 283 -15.70 -20.54 -2.26
CA GLU A 283 -15.88 -19.61 -1.16
C GLU A 283 -14.58 -19.40 -0.40
N LEU A 284 -13.75 -20.42 -0.17
CA LEU A 284 -12.40 -20.27 0.40
C LEU A 284 -11.52 -19.35 -0.46
N VAL A 285 -11.51 -19.55 -1.79
CA VAL A 285 -10.81 -18.65 -2.73
C VAL A 285 -11.31 -17.21 -2.59
N ARG A 286 -12.63 -17.02 -2.47
CA ARG A 286 -13.25 -15.71 -2.30
C ARG A 286 -12.85 -15.07 -0.96
N ILE A 287 -12.81 -15.83 0.12
CA ILE A 287 -12.40 -15.37 1.45
C ILE A 287 -10.98 -14.82 1.39
N VAL A 288 -10.01 -15.63 0.95
CA VAL A 288 -8.61 -15.20 0.87
C VAL A 288 -8.46 -13.98 -0.04
N ARG A 289 -9.12 -13.98 -1.20
CA ARG A 289 -9.09 -12.84 -2.13
C ARG A 289 -9.64 -11.54 -1.50
N LYS A 290 -10.75 -11.60 -0.77
CA LYS A 290 -11.34 -10.41 -0.12
C LYS A 290 -10.47 -9.89 1.01
N VAL A 291 -9.90 -10.78 1.81
CA VAL A 291 -8.95 -10.41 2.88
C VAL A 291 -7.69 -9.80 2.28
N SER A 292 -7.14 -10.38 1.22
CA SER A 292 -5.98 -9.83 0.50
C SER A 292 -6.27 -8.45 -0.09
N GLN A 293 -7.47 -8.23 -0.62
CA GLN A 293 -7.90 -6.93 -1.13
C GLN A 293 -8.01 -5.87 -0.04
N TYR A 294 -8.47 -6.24 1.15
CA TYR A 294 -8.53 -5.32 2.29
C TYR A 294 -7.13 -4.83 2.71
N PHE A 295 -6.11 -5.71 2.71
CA PHE A 295 -4.74 -5.35 3.06
C PHE A 295 -3.93 -4.72 1.92
N TYR A 296 -4.46 -4.71 0.70
CA TYR A 296 -3.74 -4.22 -0.47
C TYR A 296 -3.31 -2.74 -0.36
N PRO A 297 -4.16 -1.78 0.09
CA PRO A 297 -3.76 -0.38 0.27
C PRO A 297 -2.57 -0.18 1.20
N GLN A 298 -2.52 -0.91 2.33
CA GLN A 298 -1.42 -0.80 3.31
C GLN A 298 -0.05 -1.11 2.68
N ARG A 299 -0.01 -2.07 1.76
CA ARG A 299 1.22 -2.45 1.05
C ARG A 299 1.75 -1.35 0.14
N LEU A 300 0.86 -0.53 -0.41
CA LEU A 300 1.20 0.54 -1.36
C LEU A 300 1.42 1.91 -0.71
N THR A 301 1.19 2.04 0.57
CA THR A 301 1.16 3.33 1.27
C THR A 301 2.00 3.32 2.56
N LYS A 302 3.03 2.47 2.63
CA LYS A 302 3.84 2.38 3.86
C LYS A 302 4.51 3.71 4.20
N VAL A 303 5.21 4.33 3.24
CA VAL A 303 5.88 5.63 3.43
C VAL A 303 4.86 6.74 3.64
N ALA A 304 3.79 6.76 2.85
CA ALA A 304 2.76 7.79 2.93
C ALA A 304 1.98 7.71 4.24
N ASN A 305 1.59 6.51 4.66
CA ASN A 305 0.81 6.27 5.86
C ASN A 305 1.63 6.52 7.14
N GLU A 306 2.81 5.90 7.25
CA GLU A 306 3.71 6.10 8.39
C GLU A 306 4.19 7.56 8.48
N GLY A 307 4.51 8.16 7.33
CA GLY A 307 4.91 9.57 7.27
C GLY A 307 3.81 10.52 7.70
N ALA A 308 2.58 10.32 7.26
CA ALA A 308 1.43 11.11 7.66
C ALA A 308 1.13 10.94 9.15
N ALA A 309 1.13 9.71 9.66
CA ALA A 309 0.88 9.45 11.07
C ALA A 309 1.97 10.07 11.97
N THR A 310 3.25 9.97 11.56
CA THR A 310 4.37 10.61 12.25
C THR A 310 4.27 12.14 12.20
N PHE A 311 3.88 12.73 11.07
CA PHE A 311 3.65 14.16 10.93
C PHE A 311 2.53 14.64 11.86
N TRP A 312 1.43 13.90 11.94
CA TRP A 312 0.28 14.28 12.77
C TRP A 312 0.57 14.11 14.26
N HIS A 313 1.21 13.01 14.69
CA HIS A 313 1.56 12.93 16.10
C HIS A 313 2.54 14.04 16.50
N TYR A 314 3.54 14.33 15.66
CA TYR A 314 4.47 15.43 15.89
C TYR A 314 3.73 16.78 16.00
N THR A 315 2.82 17.05 15.10
CA THR A 315 2.06 18.31 15.09
C THR A 315 1.15 18.42 16.31
N LEU A 316 0.37 17.37 16.62
CA LEU A 316 -0.60 17.36 17.70
C LEU A 316 0.07 17.46 19.08
N LEU A 317 1.19 16.77 19.31
CA LEU A 317 1.88 16.82 20.60
C LEU A 317 2.58 18.16 20.84
N ASN A 318 3.11 18.78 19.78
CA ASN A 318 3.59 20.17 19.91
C ASN A 318 2.47 21.15 20.26
N GLU A 319 1.27 20.99 19.69
CA GLU A 319 0.11 21.82 20.03
C GLU A 319 -0.33 21.63 21.49
N LEU A 320 -0.29 20.40 22.03
CA LEU A 320 -0.55 20.15 23.46
C LEU A 320 0.47 20.86 24.33
N TYR A 321 1.74 20.86 23.95
CA TYR A 321 2.80 21.55 24.68
C TYR A 321 2.64 23.08 24.61
N ASP A 322 2.40 23.63 23.44
CA ASP A 322 2.19 25.08 23.24
C ASP A 322 0.95 25.58 24.00
N ALA A 323 -0.08 24.74 24.12
CA ALA A 323 -1.26 25.01 24.93
C ALA A 323 -0.99 24.90 26.46
N GLY A 324 0.13 24.32 26.87
CA GLY A 324 0.48 24.04 28.28
C GLY A 324 -0.28 22.84 28.86
N GLU A 325 -0.81 21.96 28.02
CA GLU A 325 -1.55 20.77 28.41
C GLU A 325 -0.64 19.59 28.81
N VAL A 326 0.66 19.69 28.46
CA VAL A 326 1.73 18.80 28.90
C VAL A 326 2.91 19.61 29.45
N ASP A 327 3.73 18.99 30.32
CA ASP A 327 4.90 19.62 30.90
C ASP A 327 6.21 19.33 30.14
N ASP A 328 7.31 19.96 30.57
CA ASP A 328 8.63 19.79 29.95
C ASP A 328 9.15 18.35 30.07
N GLY A 329 8.82 17.64 31.17
CA GLY A 329 9.22 16.24 31.38
C GLY A 329 8.58 15.32 30.34
N PHE A 330 7.29 15.50 30.11
CA PHE A 330 6.56 14.81 29.04
C PHE A 330 7.17 15.11 27.67
N MET A 331 7.46 16.41 27.40
CA MET A 331 8.03 16.83 26.12
C MET A 331 9.39 16.20 25.84
N LEU A 332 10.26 16.11 26.84
CA LEU A 332 11.59 15.49 26.69
C LEU A 332 11.48 13.99 26.39
N GLU A 333 10.62 13.26 27.11
CA GLU A 333 10.41 11.83 26.88
C GLU A 333 9.81 11.58 25.51
N TRP A 334 8.78 12.35 25.14
CA TRP A 334 8.16 12.24 23.82
C TRP A 334 9.14 12.53 22.68
N LEU A 335 9.96 13.58 22.76
CA LEU A 335 10.98 13.88 21.73
C LEU A 335 12.00 12.76 21.58
N GLY A 336 12.37 12.08 22.68
CA GLY A 336 13.22 10.89 22.65
C GLY A 336 12.56 9.76 21.84
N ASN A 337 11.33 9.41 22.18
CA ASN A 337 10.56 8.37 21.48
C ASN A 337 10.34 8.71 19.99
N HIS A 338 9.98 9.97 19.68
CA HIS A 338 9.86 10.43 18.30
C HIS A 338 11.18 10.32 17.53
N GLY A 339 12.30 10.71 18.18
CA GLY A 339 13.63 10.59 17.60
C GLY A 339 13.97 9.15 17.20
N ASP A 340 13.62 8.17 18.03
CA ASP A 340 13.83 6.75 17.75
C ASP A 340 12.99 6.27 16.55
N VAL A 341 11.74 6.71 16.45
CA VAL A 341 10.85 6.36 15.31
C VAL A 341 11.43 6.86 13.98
N VAL A 342 11.93 8.08 13.94
CA VAL A 342 12.47 8.70 12.72
C VAL A 342 13.98 8.53 12.54
N ALA A 343 14.63 7.70 13.36
CA ALA A 343 16.05 7.45 13.27
C ALA A 343 16.43 6.87 11.90
N GLN A 344 17.35 7.51 11.21
CA GLN A 344 17.93 7.04 9.95
C GLN A 344 19.43 6.82 10.13
N PRO A 345 19.89 5.56 10.24
CA PRO A 345 21.32 5.29 10.29
C PRO A 345 22.03 5.82 9.04
N ALA A 346 23.24 6.31 9.21
CA ALA A 346 24.09 6.74 8.12
C ALA A 346 24.34 5.56 7.14
N PHE A 347 24.50 5.87 5.86
CA PHE A 347 24.67 4.87 4.81
C PHE A 347 25.82 3.89 5.08
N ASP A 348 26.94 4.37 5.61
CA ASP A 348 28.13 3.61 5.98
C ASP A 348 28.04 2.92 7.34
N SER A 349 26.94 3.07 8.05
CA SER A 349 26.72 2.43 9.35
C SER A 349 26.39 0.95 9.16
N ARG A 350 26.96 0.10 10.04
CA ARG A 350 26.60 -1.33 10.14
C ARG A 350 25.11 -1.57 10.45
N TYR A 351 24.41 -0.55 10.90
CA TYR A 351 22.98 -0.60 11.20
C TYR A 351 22.10 -0.11 10.03
N PHE A 352 22.70 0.27 8.90
CA PHE A 352 21.94 0.69 7.74
C PHE A 352 21.24 -0.54 7.10
N SER A 353 19.92 -0.51 7.08
CA SER A 353 19.07 -1.57 6.47
C SER A 353 18.16 -1.03 5.36
N GLY A 354 18.53 0.14 4.81
CA GLY A 354 17.71 0.86 3.84
C GLY A 354 17.13 2.15 4.42
N LEU A 355 16.29 2.82 3.64
CA LEU A 355 15.63 4.05 4.10
C LEU A 355 14.50 3.68 5.06
N ASN A 356 14.49 4.34 6.23
CA ASN A 356 13.39 4.25 7.17
C ASN A 356 12.14 4.93 6.58
N PRO A 357 11.02 4.20 6.35
CA PRO A 357 9.81 4.77 5.78
C PRO A 357 9.19 5.87 6.64
N TYR A 358 9.31 5.79 7.97
CA TYR A 358 8.87 6.84 8.90
C TYR A 358 9.68 8.13 8.67
N ALA A 359 10.99 8.01 8.64
CA ALA A 359 11.89 9.16 8.42
C ALA A 359 11.67 9.83 7.06
N LEU A 360 11.57 9.01 6.00
CA LEU A 360 11.33 9.51 4.65
C LEU A 360 9.97 10.20 4.54
N GLY A 361 8.92 9.51 4.96
CA GLY A 361 7.55 10.02 4.89
C GLY A 361 7.38 11.28 5.74
N PHE A 362 7.84 11.26 6.99
CA PHE A 362 7.80 12.43 7.87
C PHE A 362 8.55 13.63 7.28
N SER A 363 9.75 13.41 6.73
CA SER A 363 10.52 14.47 6.10
C SER A 363 9.77 15.09 4.92
N ILE A 364 9.09 14.28 4.10
CA ILE A 364 8.26 14.76 2.98
C ILE A 364 7.09 15.60 3.52
N PHE A 365 6.30 15.10 4.48
CA PHE A 365 5.12 15.83 4.99
C PHE A 365 5.53 17.12 5.73
N ARG A 366 6.60 17.08 6.51
CA ARG A 366 7.14 18.27 7.17
C ARG A 366 7.61 19.31 6.16
N ASP A 367 8.21 18.87 5.06
CA ASP A 367 8.67 19.77 4.00
C ASP A 367 7.52 20.34 3.17
N ILE A 368 6.44 19.59 2.93
CA ILE A 368 5.20 20.11 2.36
C ILE A 368 4.69 21.29 3.21
N ARG A 369 4.61 21.14 4.55
CA ARG A 369 4.21 22.23 5.45
C ARG A 369 5.16 23.42 5.35
N ARG A 370 6.47 23.22 5.37
CA ARG A 370 7.48 24.27 5.24
C ARG A 370 7.34 25.03 3.92
N ILE A 371 7.17 24.33 2.80
CA ILE A 371 6.98 24.94 1.46
C ILE A 371 5.72 25.80 1.44
N CYS A 372 4.65 25.37 2.10
CA CYS A 372 3.44 26.16 2.23
C CYS A 372 3.66 27.43 3.08
N GLU A 373 4.30 27.30 4.24
CA GLU A 373 4.45 28.40 5.21
C GLU A 373 5.60 29.35 4.84
N ASN A 374 6.75 28.80 4.42
CA ASN A 374 8.00 29.55 4.22
C ASN A 374 8.75 29.07 2.96
N PRO A 375 8.18 29.29 1.75
CA PRO A 375 8.81 28.84 0.50
C PRO A 375 10.06 29.64 0.15
N THR A 376 11.12 28.96 -0.28
CA THR A 376 12.29 29.54 -0.95
C THR A 376 12.03 29.75 -2.42
N ASP A 377 12.97 30.38 -3.15
CA ASP A 377 12.87 30.52 -4.61
C ASP A 377 12.96 29.14 -5.30
N GLU A 378 13.83 28.24 -4.81
CA GLU A 378 13.89 26.83 -5.27
C GLU A 378 12.54 26.12 -5.09
N ASP A 379 11.86 26.34 -3.96
CA ASP A 379 10.54 25.74 -3.72
C ASP A 379 9.46 26.29 -4.66
N ARG A 380 9.52 27.59 -4.99
CA ARG A 380 8.60 28.21 -5.95
C ARG A 380 8.80 27.67 -7.37
N GLU A 381 10.02 27.32 -7.73
CA GLU A 381 10.34 26.69 -9.00
C GLU A 381 9.88 25.24 -9.05
N TRP A 382 10.16 24.44 -8.02
CA TRP A 382 9.82 23.02 -7.97
C TRP A 382 8.35 22.75 -7.64
N PHE A 383 7.71 23.60 -6.83
CA PHE A 383 6.36 23.42 -6.30
C PHE A 383 5.52 24.71 -6.39
N PRO A 384 5.34 25.29 -7.58
CA PRO A 384 4.70 26.60 -7.74
C PRO A 384 3.27 26.67 -7.21
N SER A 385 2.53 25.56 -7.25
CA SER A 385 1.15 25.48 -6.75
C SER A 385 1.05 25.25 -5.23
N LEU A 386 2.10 24.75 -4.60
CA LEU A 386 2.15 24.45 -3.17
C LEU A 386 2.73 25.65 -2.38
N ALA A 387 3.72 26.35 -2.94
CA ALA A 387 4.42 27.44 -2.30
C ALA A 387 3.49 28.59 -1.88
N GLY A 388 3.37 28.82 -0.56
CA GLY A 388 2.52 29.86 0.01
C GLY A 388 1.02 29.51 0.07
N SER A 389 0.63 28.25 -0.19
CA SER A 389 -0.75 27.77 0.03
C SER A 389 -1.01 27.44 1.51
N PRO A 390 -2.28 27.30 1.95
CA PRO A 390 -2.57 26.81 3.30
C PRO A 390 -2.00 25.39 3.49
N TRP A 391 -1.15 25.21 4.51
CA TRP A 391 -0.45 23.94 4.71
C TRP A 391 -1.41 22.75 4.98
N GLN A 392 -2.54 23.01 5.65
CA GLN A 392 -3.56 21.98 5.90
C GLN A 392 -4.11 21.40 4.59
N GLU A 393 -4.36 22.26 3.60
CA GLU A 393 -4.84 21.84 2.28
C GLU A 393 -3.77 21.01 1.55
N GLY A 394 -2.50 21.42 1.63
CA GLY A 394 -1.37 20.69 1.04
C GLY A 394 -1.19 19.30 1.64
N ILE A 395 -1.22 19.19 2.96
CA ILE A 395 -1.13 17.92 3.69
C ILE A 395 -2.34 17.03 3.38
N GLN A 396 -3.56 17.58 3.47
CA GLN A 396 -4.79 16.85 3.16
C GLN A 396 -4.78 16.31 1.72
N PHE A 397 -4.34 17.11 0.77
CA PHE A 397 -4.23 16.71 -0.63
C PHE A 397 -3.22 15.57 -0.82
N ALA A 398 -2.04 15.67 -0.16
CA ALA A 398 -1.03 14.63 -0.22
C ALA A 398 -1.52 13.31 0.41
N MET A 399 -2.16 13.35 1.58
CA MET A 399 -2.73 12.17 2.24
C MET A 399 -3.83 11.50 1.40
N THR A 400 -4.68 12.30 0.76
CA THR A 400 -5.87 11.80 0.07
C THR A 400 -5.55 11.13 -1.27
N ASN A 401 -4.58 11.69 -2.03
CA ASN A 401 -4.46 11.39 -3.46
C ASN A 401 -3.21 10.60 -3.84
N PHE A 402 -2.32 10.28 -2.91
CA PHE A 402 -1.04 9.67 -3.22
C PHE A 402 -0.83 8.33 -2.50
N LYS A 403 -0.10 7.46 -3.14
CA LYS A 403 0.56 6.26 -2.61
C LYS A 403 2.07 6.48 -2.62
N ASP A 404 2.86 5.53 -2.14
CA ASP A 404 4.29 5.73 -1.89
C ASP A 404 5.07 6.23 -3.10
N ASP A 405 5.00 5.53 -4.24
CA ASP A 405 5.72 5.92 -5.45
C ASP A 405 5.32 7.30 -5.95
N SER A 406 4.03 7.59 -5.99
CA SER A 406 3.52 8.86 -6.46
C SER A 406 3.75 10.01 -5.46
N LEU A 407 3.74 9.74 -4.14
CA LEU A 407 4.11 10.72 -3.13
C LEU A 407 5.58 11.13 -3.27
N ILE A 408 6.47 10.13 -3.42
CA ILE A 408 7.91 10.36 -3.61
C ILE A 408 8.13 11.12 -4.91
N GLU A 409 7.51 10.69 -6.02
CA GLU A 409 7.67 11.32 -7.32
C GLU A 409 7.19 12.77 -7.34
N GLN A 410 6.14 13.08 -6.58
CA GLN A 410 5.57 14.42 -6.52
C GLN A 410 6.23 15.34 -5.50
N TYR A 411 6.53 14.85 -4.28
CA TYR A 411 6.83 15.72 -3.13
C TYR A 411 8.23 15.54 -2.53
N LEU A 412 9.04 14.58 -2.98
CA LEU A 412 10.42 14.49 -2.52
C LEU A 412 11.23 15.68 -3.05
N SER A 413 11.39 16.71 -2.24
CA SER A 413 12.04 17.97 -2.64
C SER A 413 13.56 17.86 -2.70
N PRO A 414 14.25 18.77 -3.44
CA PRO A 414 15.71 18.90 -3.38
C PRO A 414 16.24 19.08 -1.96
N LYS A 415 15.52 19.85 -1.13
CA LYS A 415 15.89 20.04 0.29
C LYS A 415 15.87 18.71 1.06
N VAL A 416 14.80 17.94 0.98
CA VAL A 416 14.71 16.63 1.67
C VAL A 416 15.79 15.68 1.16
N MET A 417 16.08 15.67 -0.14
CA MET A 417 17.17 14.86 -0.69
C MET A 417 18.53 15.24 -0.13
N ARG A 418 18.80 16.55 0.03
CA ARG A 418 20.04 17.05 0.67
C ARG A 418 20.11 16.68 2.15
N ASP A 419 19.03 16.93 2.90
CA ASP A 419 18.97 16.67 4.34
C ASP A 419 19.17 15.17 4.65
N MET A 420 18.57 14.29 3.86
CA MET A 420 18.71 12.84 3.99
C MET A 420 19.93 12.26 3.25
N ARG A 421 20.73 13.10 2.60
CA ARG A 421 21.92 12.72 1.81
C ARG A 421 21.61 11.65 0.76
N LEU A 422 20.48 11.80 0.06
CA LEU A 422 20.07 10.90 -0.99
C LEU A 422 20.83 11.22 -2.28
N PHE A 423 21.59 10.26 -2.79
CA PHE A 423 22.24 10.31 -4.10
C PHE A 423 22.28 8.90 -4.67
N MET A 424 22.43 8.78 -5.97
CA MET A 424 22.43 7.52 -6.66
C MET A 424 23.86 6.98 -6.74
N MET A 425 24.11 5.85 -6.07
CA MET A 425 25.38 5.14 -6.12
C MET A 425 25.23 3.81 -6.83
N HIS A 426 26.33 3.33 -7.38
CA HIS A 426 26.45 2.00 -7.96
C HIS A 426 27.61 1.27 -7.31
N ASP A 427 27.29 0.10 -6.78
CA ASP A 427 28.27 -0.88 -6.32
C ASP A 427 28.56 -1.80 -7.51
N GLY A 428 29.74 -1.67 -8.11
CA GLY A 428 30.15 -2.47 -9.25
C GLY A 428 30.95 -3.68 -8.80
N ASP A 429 30.66 -4.85 -9.35
CA ASP A 429 31.40 -6.09 -9.07
C ASP A 429 32.92 -5.97 -9.41
N ASP A 430 33.27 -4.99 -10.25
CA ASP A 430 34.63 -4.78 -10.76
C ASP A 430 35.52 -3.95 -9.80
N ASP A 431 34.90 -3.20 -8.86
CA ASP A 431 35.63 -2.35 -7.90
C ASP A 431 34.98 -2.45 -6.51
N ARG A 432 35.52 -3.33 -5.67
CA ARG A 432 34.98 -3.60 -4.33
C ARG A 432 35.31 -2.53 -3.29
N ASP A 433 36.23 -1.63 -3.60
CA ASP A 433 36.73 -0.64 -2.68
C ASP A 433 36.10 0.75 -2.88
N HIS A 434 35.37 0.97 -3.98
CA HIS A 434 34.82 2.29 -4.32
C HIS A 434 33.37 2.20 -4.84
N TYR A 435 32.54 3.16 -4.37
CA TYR A 435 31.20 3.38 -4.92
C TYR A 435 31.23 4.42 -6.05
N HIS A 436 30.57 4.12 -7.15
CA HIS A 436 30.41 5.09 -8.24
C HIS A 436 29.13 5.91 -8.06
N VAL A 437 29.27 7.21 -7.87
CA VAL A 437 28.11 8.12 -7.78
C VAL A 437 27.57 8.39 -9.18
N LYS A 438 26.31 7.98 -9.43
CA LYS A 438 25.64 8.15 -10.74
C LYS A 438 24.73 9.38 -10.82
N ALA A 439 24.29 9.92 -9.68
CA ALA A 439 23.50 11.14 -9.61
C ALA A 439 23.90 11.93 -8.36
N ILE A 440 24.13 13.22 -8.53
CA ILE A 440 24.54 14.18 -7.50
C ILE A 440 23.43 15.22 -7.28
N HIS A 441 23.59 16.09 -6.27
CA HIS A 441 22.64 17.16 -5.96
C HIS A 441 22.73 18.32 -6.96
N ASN A 442 22.21 18.11 -8.16
CA ASN A 442 21.91 19.12 -9.15
C ASN A 442 20.54 18.82 -9.77
N GLU A 443 20.00 19.69 -10.61
CA GLU A 443 18.64 19.57 -11.17
C GLU A 443 18.38 18.20 -11.82
N ALA A 444 19.26 17.75 -12.70
CA ALA A 444 19.15 16.44 -13.35
C ALA A 444 19.29 15.29 -12.35
N GLY A 445 20.18 15.43 -11.35
CA GLY A 445 20.41 14.45 -10.30
C GLY A 445 19.21 14.33 -9.36
N TYR A 446 18.59 15.42 -8.94
CA TYR A 446 17.37 15.40 -8.14
C TYR A 446 16.23 14.68 -8.85
N THR A 447 16.02 14.99 -10.13
CA THR A 447 15.02 14.29 -10.94
C THR A 447 15.31 12.78 -11.03
N LYS A 448 16.57 12.42 -11.27
CA LYS A 448 16.99 11.01 -11.37
C LYS A 448 16.83 10.25 -10.07
N VAL A 449 17.25 10.82 -8.92
CA VAL A 449 17.11 10.23 -7.60
C VAL A 449 15.62 10.01 -7.27
N ARG A 450 14.78 11.02 -7.49
CA ARG A 450 13.34 10.95 -7.28
C ARG A 450 12.69 9.81 -8.07
N GLN A 451 12.94 9.74 -9.37
CA GLN A 451 12.39 8.70 -10.24
C GLN A 451 12.88 7.30 -9.86
N THR A 452 14.17 7.15 -9.53
CA THR A 452 14.75 5.87 -9.15
C THR A 452 14.19 5.38 -7.81
N LEU A 453 14.07 6.28 -6.83
CA LEU A 453 13.50 5.93 -5.53
C LEU A 453 12.01 5.59 -5.67
N ALA A 454 11.22 6.40 -6.37
CA ALA A 454 9.81 6.11 -6.63
C ALA A 454 9.61 4.75 -7.30
N ALA A 455 10.47 4.39 -8.27
CA ALA A 455 10.41 3.10 -8.94
C ALA A 455 10.61 1.91 -8.00
N GLN A 456 11.35 2.07 -6.89
CA GLN A 456 11.52 1.02 -5.88
C GLN A 456 10.25 0.74 -5.07
N TYR A 457 9.33 1.72 -4.96
CA TYR A 457 8.06 1.59 -4.24
C TYR A 457 6.88 1.21 -5.13
N ARG A 458 7.09 0.99 -6.43
CA ARG A 458 6.06 0.47 -7.32
C ARG A 458 5.78 -1.00 -7.02
N SER A 459 4.52 -1.40 -7.03
CA SER A 459 4.11 -2.80 -6.75
C SER A 459 4.80 -3.81 -7.66
N GLU A 460 5.03 -3.43 -8.93
CA GLU A 460 5.67 -4.24 -9.96
C GLU A 460 7.16 -4.51 -9.68
N ALA A 461 7.79 -3.70 -8.81
CA ALA A 461 9.17 -3.93 -8.39
C ALA A 461 9.34 -5.20 -7.54
N TYR A 462 8.28 -5.63 -6.85
CA TYR A 462 8.31 -6.74 -5.89
C TYR A 462 7.44 -7.92 -6.31
N ILE A 463 6.36 -7.68 -7.06
CA ILE A 463 5.39 -8.69 -7.44
C ILE A 463 5.23 -8.65 -8.95
N PRO A 464 5.73 -9.68 -9.67
CA PRO A 464 5.55 -9.78 -11.11
C PRO A 464 4.06 -9.71 -11.49
N THR A 465 3.74 -9.05 -12.57
CA THR A 465 2.36 -9.00 -13.07
C THR A 465 2.05 -10.28 -13.83
N LEU A 466 1.08 -11.05 -13.35
CA LEU A 466 0.57 -12.23 -14.04
C LEU A 466 -0.81 -11.91 -14.60
N MET A 467 -0.99 -12.12 -15.89
CA MET A 467 -2.27 -11.91 -16.59
C MET A 467 -2.79 -13.24 -17.10
N VAL A 468 -4.08 -13.50 -16.93
CA VAL A 468 -4.76 -14.60 -17.64
C VAL A 468 -4.98 -14.16 -19.08
N ALA A 469 -4.27 -14.79 -20.00
CA ALA A 469 -4.36 -14.46 -21.42
C ALA A 469 -5.43 -15.27 -22.13
N ARG A 470 -5.55 -16.57 -21.83
CA ARG A 470 -6.52 -17.48 -22.45
C ARG A 470 -6.85 -18.66 -21.53
N SER A 471 -8.10 -19.13 -21.57
CA SER A 471 -8.47 -20.48 -21.16
C SER A 471 -9.14 -21.15 -22.35
N ASN A 472 -8.65 -22.33 -22.74
CA ASN A 472 -9.28 -23.11 -23.81
C ASN A 472 -10.60 -23.69 -23.27
N ASP A 473 -11.70 -23.41 -23.96
CA ASP A 473 -13.00 -24.06 -23.71
C ASP A 473 -13.04 -25.51 -24.30
N ASP A 474 -11.98 -25.88 -25.03
CA ASP A 474 -11.81 -27.19 -25.65
C ASP A 474 -11.47 -28.30 -24.65
N ALA A 475 -11.37 -29.54 -25.10
CA ALA A 475 -11.16 -30.72 -24.26
C ALA A 475 -9.94 -30.64 -23.30
N GLU A 476 -8.92 -29.86 -23.63
CA GLU A 476 -7.70 -29.69 -22.82
C GLU A 476 -7.87 -28.74 -21.65
N ARG A 477 -8.77 -27.77 -21.71
CA ARG A 477 -9.06 -26.77 -20.65
C ARG A 477 -7.81 -26.15 -20.02
N ALA A 478 -6.71 -26.06 -20.78
CA ALA A 478 -5.45 -25.50 -20.31
C ALA A 478 -5.59 -23.99 -20.04
N LEU A 479 -4.90 -23.51 -18.99
CA LEU A 479 -4.85 -22.11 -18.63
C LEU A 479 -3.55 -21.49 -19.11
N LEU A 480 -3.62 -20.43 -19.92
CA LEU A 480 -2.48 -19.65 -20.35
C LEU A 480 -2.37 -18.36 -19.52
N LEU A 481 -1.26 -18.24 -18.81
CA LEU A 481 -0.86 -17.02 -18.12
C LEU A 481 0.25 -16.32 -18.91
N GLN A 482 0.32 -15.01 -18.79
CA GLN A 482 1.40 -14.20 -19.36
C GLN A 482 2.01 -13.28 -18.31
N HIS A 483 3.33 -13.18 -18.34
CA HIS A 483 4.13 -12.18 -17.63
C HIS A 483 4.84 -11.30 -18.65
N ARG A 484 4.62 -9.98 -18.57
CA ARG A 484 5.38 -9.02 -19.37
C ARG A 484 6.71 -8.71 -18.70
N VAL A 485 7.80 -9.00 -19.39
CA VAL A 485 9.16 -8.73 -18.90
C VAL A 485 9.45 -7.24 -19.02
N GLU A 486 9.66 -6.59 -17.88
CA GLU A 486 10.02 -5.18 -17.80
C GLU A 486 11.51 -5.05 -17.42
N ASN A 487 12.21 -4.13 -18.08
CA ASN A 487 13.64 -3.86 -17.83
C ASN A 487 14.54 -5.12 -17.89
N GLY A 488 14.18 -6.12 -18.71
CA GLY A 488 14.95 -7.35 -18.88
C GLY A 488 14.91 -8.32 -17.69
N ARG A 489 14.07 -8.09 -16.69
CA ARG A 489 13.94 -8.95 -15.50
C ARG A 489 13.06 -10.15 -15.81
N MET A 490 13.68 -11.30 -16.04
CA MET A 490 13.02 -12.59 -16.18
C MET A 490 12.59 -13.14 -14.82
N LEU A 491 11.59 -14.02 -14.82
CA LEU A 491 11.16 -14.75 -13.62
C LEU A 491 12.21 -15.80 -13.22
N ASP A 492 12.38 -15.97 -11.91
CA ASP A 492 13.09 -17.13 -11.39
C ASP A 492 12.31 -18.40 -11.74
N THR A 493 12.97 -19.35 -12.39
CA THR A 493 12.34 -20.55 -12.93
C THR A 493 11.70 -21.40 -11.83
N GLN A 494 12.42 -21.63 -10.72
CA GLN A 494 11.93 -22.46 -9.62
C GLN A 494 10.71 -21.83 -8.93
N SER A 495 10.76 -20.54 -8.70
CA SER A 495 9.63 -19.78 -8.13
C SER A 495 8.42 -19.78 -9.07
N ALA A 496 8.63 -19.60 -10.38
CA ALA A 496 7.57 -19.65 -11.37
C ALA A 496 6.90 -21.04 -11.41
N GLU A 497 7.67 -22.12 -11.45
CA GLU A 497 7.15 -23.49 -11.43
C GLU A 497 6.37 -23.79 -10.14
N THR A 498 6.86 -23.32 -8.99
CA THR A 498 6.18 -23.47 -7.70
C THR A 498 4.81 -22.78 -7.71
N VAL A 499 4.76 -21.52 -8.19
CA VAL A 499 3.50 -20.74 -8.31
C VAL A 499 2.53 -21.43 -9.28
N LEU A 500 3.03 -21.91 -10.42
CA LEU A 500 2.20 -22.66 -11.38
C LEU A 500 1.63 -23.94 -10.77
N GLY A 501 2.37 -24.62 -9.91
CA GLY A 501 1.90 -25.79 -9.15
C GLY A 501 0.65 -25.46 -8.32
N TYR A 502 0.65 -24.34 -7.59
CA TYR A 502 -0.53 -23.89 -6.84
C TYR A 502 -1.71 -23.51 -7.75
N VAL A 503 -1.42 -22.85 -8.87
CA VAL A 503 -2.47 -22.53 -9.86
C VAL A 503 -3.08 -23.81 -10.40
N LYS A 504 -2.28 -24.80 -10.82
CA LYS A 504 -2.73 -26.11 -11.33
C LYS A 504 -3.58 -26.85 -10.30
N GLN A 505 -3.18 -26.81 -9.03
CA GLN A 505 -3.93 -27.46 -7.96
C GLN A 505 -5.35 -26.88 -7.79
N LEU A 506 -5.54 -25.58 -8.01
CA LEU A 506 -6.87 -24.96 -8.00
C LEU A 506 -7.60 -25.11 -9.36
N TRP A 507 -6.89 -24.95 -10.48
CA TRP A 507 -7.47 -25.02 -11.82
C TRP A 507 -7.86 -26.43 -12.23
N LYS A 508 -7.10 -27.45 -11.77
CA LYS A 508 -7.25 -28.90 -12.04
C LYS A 508 -6.96 -29.33 -13.47
N PHE A 509 -6.31 -28.51 -14.28
CA PHE A 509 -5.81 -28.79 -15.62
C PHE A 509 -4.45 -28.14 -15.81
N ASP A 510 -3.82 -28.39 -16.96
CA ASP A 510 -2.48 -27.84 -17.24
C ASP A 510 -2.49 -26.30 -17.25
N VAL A 511 -1.39 -25.76 -16.77
CA VAL A 511 -1.14 -24.32 -16.72
C VAL A 511 0.17 -24.02 -17.41
N VAL A 512 0.16 -23.05 -18.29
CA VAL A 512 1.34 -22.56 -19.01
C VAL A 512 1.53 -21.08 -18.69
N LEU A 513 2.75 -20.68 -18.42
CA LEU A 513 3.12 -19.27 -18.25
C LEU A 513 4.12 -18.89 -19.33
N GLU A 514 3.79 -17.87 -20.10
CA GLU A 514 4.66 -17.26 -21.09
C GLU A 514 5.24 -15.96 -20.55
N GLU A 515 6.56 -15.79 -20.64
CA GLU A 515 7.21 -14.51 -20.49
C GLU A 515 7.29 -13.85 -21.86
N ILE A 516 6.73 -12.62 -21.97
CA ILE A 516 6.65 -11.87 -23.23
C ILE A 516 7.36 -10.52 -23.07
N ASP A 517 7.92 -10.01 -24.18
CA ASP A 517 8.49 -8.66 -24.23
C ASP A 517 7.40 -7.57 -24.41
N SER A 518 7.84 -6.31 -24.56
CA SER A 518 6.94 -5.17 -24.82
C SER A 518 6.11 -5.33 -26.10
N ASP A 519 6.66 -6.03 -27.11
CA ASP A 519 6.05 -6.24 -28.42
C ASP A 519 5.16 -7.49 -28.45
N GLY A 520 5.02 -8.19 -27.30
CA GLY A 520 4.24 -9.42 -27.19
C GLY A 520 4.95 -10.67 -27.72
N ARG A 521 6.26 -10.58 -28.06
CA ARG A 521 7.03 -11.75 -28.48
C ARG A 521 7.37 -12.61 -27.27
N ARG A 522 7.20 -13.90 -27.41
CA ARG A 522 7.50 -14.87 -26.35
C ARG A 522 9.00 -15.05 -26.17
N LEU A 523 9.47 -14.82 -24.95
CA LEU A 523 10.84 -14.99 -24.52
C LEU A 523 11.10 -16.36 -23.89
N LYS A 524 10.19 -16.81 -23.03
CA LYS A 524 10.33 -18.06 -22.29
C LYS A 524 8.98 -18.69 -21.97
N ILE A 525 8.97 -20.00 -21.74
CA ILE A 525 7.77 -20.75 -21.34
C ILE A 525 8.09 -21.54 -20.08
N HIS A 526 7.18 -21.50 -19.11
CA HIS A 526 7.12 -22.37 -17.94
C HIS A 526 5.87 -23.24 -18.04
N ARG A 527 5.98 -24.51 -17.63
CA ARG A 527 4.88 -25.49 -17.68
C ARG A 527 4.82 -26.27 -16.38
N THR A 528 3.60 -26.74 -16.02
CA THR A 528 3.38 -27.66 -14.89
C THR A 528 3.30 -29.08 -15.34
#